data_cc5c5f1264ef2f1eef23aec3261e1716
#
_entry.id   cc5c5f1264ef2f1eef23aec3261e1716
#
_cell.length_a   1.000
_cell.length_b   1.000
_cell.length_c   1.000
_cell.angle_alpha   90.00
_cell.angle_beta   90.00
_cell.angle_gamma   90.00
#
_symmetry.space_group_name_H-M   'P 1'
#
loop_
_entity.id
_entity.type
_entity.pdbx_description
1 polymer ?
#
loop_
_entity_poly.entity_id
_entity_poly.type
_entity_poly.pdbx_seq_one_letter_code
_entity_poly.pdbx_strand_id
1 'polypeptide(L)'
;QNLKPIFKRKPYFLWSVQRNKGLDQIIDIWIKKINPKNNKVKLLIFGIQSSKLGIYNLKKLYKFNIFFMGNVNKTTLKKYYSKSMGMICLGYDETFCLNVIEGFSCGLPMISFGLSAVKEIVNNRNSFIMNNYNDLDKILFRIYNLDYNKRTFMINNCVNFSKKFYLKNIIDYWYKLLSLKKT
;
A
#
# COMPACT_ATOMS: atom_id res chain seq x y z
N GLN A 1 12.55 16.05 -1.76
CA GLN A 1 12.91 14.62 -1.80
C GLN A 1 12.84 14.17 -3.26
N ASN A 2 13.96 13.75 -3.85
CA ASN A 2 14.00 13.23 -5.21
C ASN A 2 13.24 11.90 -5.24
N LEU A 3 11.99 11.91 -5.71
CA LEU A 3 11.27 10.71 -6.08
C LEU A 3 12.08 10.01 -7.16
N LYS A 4 12.48 8.76 -6.91
CA LYS A 4 13.20 7.99 -7.93
C LYS A 4 12.37 7.93 -9.21
N PRO A 5 13.01 8.01 -10.39
CA PRO A 5 12.29 7.96 -11.65
C PRO A 5 11.35 6.75 -11.69
N ILE A 6 10.15 7.00 -12.10
CA ILE A 6 9.01 6.07 -12.15
C ILE A 6 9.32 4.78 -12.90
N PHE A 7 10.22 4.81 -13.87
CA PHE A 7 10.70 3.67 -14.65
C PHE A 7 11.42 2.56 -13.85
N LYS A 8 11.81 2.84 -12.59
CA LYS A 8 12.58 1.88 -11.77
C LYS A 8 11.76 1.23 -10.65
N ARG A 9 10.42 1.34 -10.67
CA ARG A 9 9.61 0.60 -9.69
C ARG A 9 9.62 -0.88 -10.04
N LYS A 10 9.86 -1.69 -9.01
CA LYS A 10 9.86 -3.16 -9.12
C LYS A 10 8.42 -3.67 -9.05
N PRO A 11 8.10 -4.82 -9.64
CA PRO A 11 6.75 -5.39 -9.61
C PRO A 11 6.41 -5.97 -8.23
N TYR A 12 6.56 -5.15 -7.21
CA TYR A 12 6.27 -5.49 -5.83
C TYR A 12 4.94 -4.87 -5.42
N PHE A 13 4.15 -5.66 -4.73
CA PHE A 13 2.94 -5.23 -4.04
C PHE A 13 3.13 -5.48 -2.56
N LEU A 14 2.81 -4.50 -1.74
CA LEU A 14 3.12 -4.52 -0.32
C LEU A 14 1.86 -4.76 0.49
N TRP A 15 2.01 -5.57 1.53
CA TRP A 15 1.08 -5.69 2.63
C TRP A 15 1.80 -5.23 3.91
N SER A 16 1.28 -4.22 4.62
CA SER A 16 1.88 -3.68 5.84
C SER A 16 0.85 -3.38 6.93
N VAL A 17 -0.24 -4.14 6.97
CA VAL A 17 -1.29 -4.06 7.97
C VAL A 17 -1.39 -5.35 8.76
N GLN A 18 -2.24 -5.39 9.79
CA GLN A 18 -2.43 -6.57 10.63
C GLN A 18 -2.97 -7.76 9.84
N ARG A 19 -2.63 -8.98 10.26
CA ARG A 19 -3.01 -10.23 9.58
C ARG A 19 -4.53 -10.39 9.42
N ASN A 20 -5.29 -10.08 10.46
CA ASN A 20 -6.75 -10.20 10.49
C ASN A 20 -7.49 -9.26 9.52
N LYS A 21 -6.77 -8.41 8.79
CA LYS A 21 -7.32 -7.48 7.80
C LYS A 21 -7.44 -8.08 6.39
N GLY A 22 -7.53 -9.40 6.26
CA GLY A 22 -7.76 -10.09 4.98
C GLY A 22 -6.51 -10.68 4.33
N LEU A 23 -5.41 -10.89 5.06
CA LEU A 23 -4.17 -11.43 4.50
C LEU A 23 -4.35 -12.85 3.95
N ASP A 24 -5.11 -13.68 4.65
CA ASP A 24 -5.30 -15.09 4.26
C ASP A 24 -6.01 -15.19 2.90
N GLN A 25 -7.02 -14.34 2.66
CA GLN A 25 -7.71 -14.22 1.38
C GLN A 25 -6.78 -13.74 0.25
N ILE A 26 -5.90 -12.79 0.55
CA ILE A 26 -4.92 -12.29 -0.44
C ILE A 26 -3.93 -13.38 -0.81
N ILE A 27 -3.41 -14.14 0.16
CA ILE A 27 -2.50 -15.26 -0.09
C ILE A 27 -3.16 -16.31 -0.98
N ASP A 28 -4.41 -16.67 -0.69
CA ASP A 28 -5.17 -17.63 -1.49
C ASP A 28 -5.34 -17.16 -2.95
N ILE A 29 -5.79 -15.92 -3.14
CA ILE A 29 -5.92 -15.32 -4.46
C ILE A 29 -4.57 -15.21 -5.17
N TRP A 30 -3.51 -14.86 -4.44
CA TRP A 30 -2.17 -14.77 -5.00
C TRP A 30 -1.71 -16.10 -5.59
N ILE A 31 -1.87 -17.18 -4.82
CA ILE A 31 -1.51 -18.52 -5.24
C ILE A 31 -2.36 -19.00 -6.43
N LYS A 32 -3.68 -18.80 -6.36
CA LYS A 32 -4.62 -19.38 -7.32
C LYS A 32 -4.76 -18.57 -8.61
N LYS A 33 -4.67 -17.22 -8.53
CA LYS A 33 -5.02 -16.34 -9.66
C LYS A 33 -3.89 -15.44 -10.14
N ILE A 34 -3.04 -14.95 -9.23
CA ILE A 34 -2.04 -13.93 -9.59
C ILE A 34 -0.74 -14.57 -10.06
N ASN A 35 -0.13 -15.41 -9.24
CA ASN A 35 1.16 -16.02 -9.56
C ASN A 35 1.13 -16.89 -10.83
N PRO A 36 0.08 -17.71 -11.12
CA PRO A 36 0.00 -18.47 -12.36
C PRO A 36 -0.05 -17.61 -13.62
N LYS A 37 -0.65 -16.41 -13.55
CA LYS A 37 -0.76 -15.47 -14.67
C LYS A 37 0.51 -14.65 -14.89
N ASN A 38 1.24 -14.32 -13.82
CA ASN A 38 2.45 -13.52 -13.90
C ASN A 38 3.37 -13.76 -12.69
N ASN A 39 4.37 -14.60 -12.87
CA ASN A 39 5.36 -14.93 -11.85
C ASN A 39 6.43 -13.84 -11.63
N LYS A 40 6.38 -12.72 -12.34
CA LYS A 40 7.29 -11.57 -12.11
C LYS A 40 6.84 -10.69 -10.94
N VAL A 41 5.53 -10.68 -10.62
CA VAL A 41 5.01 -9.91 -9.50
C VAL A 41 5.32 -10.58 -8.16
N LYS A 42 5.59 -9.79 -7.13
CA LYS A 42 5.93 -10.27 -5.78
C LYS A 42 5.05 -9.62 -4.72
N LEU A 43 4.55 -10.42 -3.79
CA LEU A 43 3.87 -9.95 -2.58
C LEU A 43 4.89 -9.88 -1.44
N LEU A 44 5.08 -8.71 -0.87
CA LEU A 44 5.96 -8.48 0.27
C LEU A 44 5.13 -8.12 1.50
N ILE A 45 5.20 -8.95 2.53
CA ILE A 45 4.39 -8.85 3.75
C ILE A 45 5.27 -8.37 4.89
N PHE A 46 4.95 -7.20 5.45
CA PHE A 46 5.65 -6.55 6.56
C PHE A 46 4.83 -6.58 7.84
N GLY A 47 5.51 -6.45 8.98
CA GLY A 47 4.86 -6.31 10.29
C GLY A 47 4.36 -7.61 10.91
N ILE A 48 4.57 -8.75 10.27
CA ILE A 48 4.17 -10.06 10.79
C ILE A 48 5.42 -10.88 11.09
N GLN A 49 5.57 -11.29 12.34
CA GLN A 49 6.65 -12.16 12.77
C GLN A 49 6.42 -13.60 12.29
N SER A 50 7.47 -14.26 11.86
CA SER A 50 7.41 -15.66 11.37
C SER A 50 6.83 -16.63 12.39
N SER A 51 7.08 -16.42 13.68
CA SER A 51 6.51 -17.22 14.79
C SER A 51 4.98 -17.17 14.88
N LYS A 52 4.35 -16.09 14.37
CA LYS A 52 2.89 -15.93 14.33
C LYS A 52 2.24 -16.52 13.08
N LEU A 53 3.04 -17.11 12.19
CA LEU A 53 2.57 -17.63 10.91
C LEU A 53 2.12 -19.09 10.96
N GLY A 54 2.29 -19.77 12.07
CA GLY A 54 1.96 -21.14 12.48
C GLY A 54 1.38 -22.14 11.45
N ILE A 55 0.48 -21.68 10.59
CA ILE A 55 -0.18 -22.47 9.55
C ILE A 55 0.49 -22.38 8.17
N TYR A 56 1.44 -21.43 7.98
CA TYR A 56 2.07 -21.22 6.68
C TYR A 56 3.46 -21.85 6.60
N ASN A 57 3.64 -22.72 5.61
CA ASN A 57 4.97 -23.15 5.21
C ASN A 57 5.62 -22.05 4.33
N LEU A 58 6.53 -21.27 4.92
CA LEU A 58 7.21 -20.16 4.25
C LEU A 58 7.94 -20.61 2.97
N LYS A 59 8.61 -21.78 3.00
CA LYS A 59 9.30 -22.33 1.81
C LYS A 59 8.33 -22.58 0.66
N LYS A 60 7.10 -23.03 0.97
CA LYS A 60 6.05 -23.22 -0.03
C LYS A 60 5.57 -21.88 -0.58
N LEU A 61 5.41 -20.85 0.25
CA LEU A 61 4.96 -19.54 -0.18
C LEU A 61 5.97 -18.81 -1.07
N TYR A 62 7.26 -19.00 -0.83
CA TYR A 62 8.32 -18.44 -1.68
C TYR A 62 8.22 -18.92 -3.13
N LYS A 63 7.77 -20.15 -3.38
CA LYS A 63 7.53 -20.67 -4.74
C LYS A 63 6.45 -19.88 -5.50
N PHE A 64 5.56 -19.21 -4.77
CA PHE A 64 4.50 -18.34 -5.31
C PHE A 64 4.87 -16.86 -5.27
N ASN A 65 6.14 -16.51 -5.04
CA ASN A 65 6.61 -15.12 -4.92
C ASN A 65 5.94 -14.32 -3.78
N ILE A 66 5.63 -14.99 -2.67
CA ILE A 66 5.13 -14.39 -1.43
C ILE A 66 6.26 -14.40 -0.41
N PHE A 67 6.65 -13.21 0.06
CA PHE A 67 7.79 -13.04 0.95
C PHE A 67 7.36 -12.35 2.26
N PHE A 68 7.60 -13.01 3.39
CA PHE A 68 7.44 -12.42 4.70
C PHE A 68 8.71 -11.70 5.09
N MET A 69 8.62 -10.38 5.22
CA MET A 69 9.76 -9.49 5.48
C MET A 69 9.96 -9.21 6.98
N GLY A 70 8.99 -9.67 7.82
CA GLY A 70 9.03 -9.41 9.26
C GLY A 70 8.90 -7.94 9.63
N ASN A 71 9.36 -7.60 10.83
CA ASN A 71 9.44 -6.23 11.28
C ASN A 71 10.73 -5.57 10.73
N VAL A 72 10.57 -4.46 10.07
CA VAL A 72 11.69 -3.65 9.55
C VAL A 72 11.61 -2.23 10.10
N ASN A 73 12.74 -1.54 10.17
CA ASN A 73 12.75 -0.14 10.57
C ASN A 73 12.10 0.76 9.48
N LYS A 74 11.70 1.97 9.89
CA LYS A 74 11.01 2.94 9.01
C LYS A 74 11.82 3.29 7.76
N THR A 75 13.15 3.38 7.87
CA THR A 75 14.03 3.69 6.74
C THR A 75 13.98 2.59 5.68
N THR A 76 14.02 1.34 6.10
CA THR A 76 13.89 0.17 5.21
C THR A 76 12.51 0.11 4.58
N LEU A 77 11.45 0.28 5.36
CA LEU A 77 10.06 0.27 4.86
C LEU A 77 9.86 1.36 3.80
N LYS A 78 10.35 2.57 4.04
CA LYS A 78 10.31 3.68 3.09
C LYS A 78 11.02 3.35 1.76
N LYS A 79 12.15 2.63 1.81
CA LYS A 79 12.84 2.15 0.60
C LYS A 79 11.95 1.19 -0.22
N TYR A 80 11.19 0.33 0.44
CA TYR A 80 10.25 -0.57 -0.23
C TYR A 80 9.05 0.20 -0.78
N TYR A 81 8.47 1.14 -0.04
CA TYR A 81 7.39 2.01 -0.53
C TYR A 81 7.80 2.72 -1.83
N SER A 82 9.00 3.31 -1.88
CA SER A 82 9.49 4.03 -3.05
C SER A 82 9.79 3.14 -4.27
N LYS A 83 9.99 1.84 -4.07
CA LYS A 83 10.35 0.90 -5.14
C LYS A 83 9.19 0.08 -5.66
N SER A 84 8.06 0.04 -4.94
CA SER A 84 6.94 -0.85 -5.21
C SER A 84 5.90 -0.20 -6.11
N MET A 85 5.07 -1.02 -6.75
CA MET A 85 4.02 -0.57 -7.66
C MET A 85 2.71 -0.23 -6.97
N GLY A 86 2.41 -0.89 -5.84
CA GLY A 86 1.18 -0.66 -5.10
C GLY A 86 1.24 -1.23 -3.69
N MET A 87 0.36 -0.73 -2.82
CA MET A 87 0.13 -1.25 -1.48
C MET A 87 -1.29 -1.79 -1.38
N ILE A 88 -1.46 -2.93 -0.74
CA ILE A 88 -2.76 -3.59 -0.53
C ILE A 88 -3.18 -3.32 0.91
N CYS A 89 -4.35 -2.69 1.09
CA CYS A 89 -4.95 -2.41 2.39
C CYS A 89 -6.46 -2.68 2.29
N LEU A 90 -6.90 -3.85 2.75
CA LEU A 90 -8.26 -4.36 2.62
C LEU A 90 -9.00 -4.48 3.95
N GLY A 91 -8.56 -3.77 4.98
CA GLY A 91 -9.23 -3.73 6.27
C GLY A 91 -10.61 -3.06 6.18
N TYR A 92 -11.61 -3.69 6.83
CA TYR A 92 -12.98 -3.14 6.90
C TYR A 92 -13.16 -2.11 8.00
N ASP A 93 -12.35 -2.17 9.06
CA ASP A 93 -12.47 -1.41 10.31
C ASP A 93 -11.19 -0.63 10.65
N GLU A 94 -10.64 0.04 9.65
CA GLU A 94 -9.49 0.92 9.85
C GLU A 94 -9.89 2.25 10.47
N THR A 95 -9.16 2.68 11.49
CA THR A 95 -9.38 3.98 12.15
C THR A 95 -8.78 5.15 11.38
N PHE A 96 -7.54 5.00 10.89
CA PHE A 96 -6.88 6.05 10.09
C PHE A 96 -5.90 5.52 9.05
N CYS A 97 -5.29 4.37 9.30
CA CYS A 97 -4.32 3.71 8.41
C CYS A 97 -3.09 4.56 8.05
N LEU A 98 -2.29 4.95 9.05
CA LEU A 98 -1.05 5.74 8.87
C LEU A 98 -0.12 5.19 7.79
N ASN A 99 -0.03 3.86 7.66
CA ASN A 99 0.78 3.19 6.64
C ASN A 99 0.44 3.65 5.21
N VAL A 100 -0.83 4.01 4.97
CA VAL A 100 -1.29 4.53 3.67
C VAL A 100 -0.71 5.90 3.42
N ILE A 101 -0.77 6.79 4.41
CA ILE A 101 -0.20 8.15 4.30
C ILE A 101 1.32 8.07 4.11
N GLU A 102 2.00 7.18 4.84
CA GLU A 102 3.43 6.92 4.66
C GLU A 102 3.73 6.40 3.24
N GLY A 103 2.93 5.46 2.73
CA GLY A 103 3.01 4.97 1.35
C GLY A 103 2.77 6.08 0.33
N PHE A 104 1.74 6.89 0.52
CA PHE A 104 1.43 8.03 -0.35
C PHE A 104 2.55 9.06 -0.38
N SER A 105 3.22 9.32 0.74
CA SER A 105 4.38 10.22 0.78
C SER A 105 5.55 9.75 -0.10
N CYS A 106 5.60 8.45 -0.38
CA CYS A 106 6.54 7.81 -1.30
C CYS A 106 5.96 7.63 -2.73
N GLY A 107 4.76 8.16 -2.99
CA GLY A 107 4.07 8.02 -4.26
C GLY A 107 3.57 6.61 -4.54
N LEU A 108 3.30 5.80 -3.51
CA LEU A 108 2.82 4.43 -3.65
C LEU A 108 1.29 4.40 -3.65
N PRO A 109 0.62 4.09 -4.78
CA PRO A 109 -0.84 4.00 -4.83
C PRO A 109 -1.35 2.81 -4.03
N MET A 110 -2.59 2.91 -3.56
CA MET A 110 -3.22 1.88 -2.75
C MET A 110 -4.27 1.09 -3.53
N ILE A 111 -4.42 -0.18 -3.15
CA ILE A 111 -5.55 -1.05 -3.51
C ILE A 111 -6.40 -1.23 -2.25
N SER A 112 -7.68 -0.87 -2.28
CA SER A 112 -8.55 -0.87 -1.10
C SER A 112 -10.01 -1.10 -1.47
N PHE A 113 -10.81 -1.51 -0.49
CA PHE A 113 -12.28 -1.44 -0.58
C PHE A 113 -12.83 -0.01 -0.41
N GLY A 114 -12.05 0.93 0.09
CA GLY A 114 -12.52 2.30 0.34
C GLY A 114 -13.56 2.39 1.43
N LEU A 115 -13.45 1.56 2.47
CA LEU A 115 -14.40 1.48 3.59
C LEU A 115 -13.85 2.16 4.85
N SER A 116 -14.71 2.40 5.82
CA SER A 116 -14.38 3.04 7.10
C SER A 116 -13.63 4.37 6.90
N ALA A 117 -12.69 4.71 7.76
CA ALA A 117 -11.89 5.94 7.63
C ALA A 117 -11.02 5.98 6.36
N VAL A 118 -10.75 4.84 5.74
CA VAL A 118 -9.96 4.77 4.50
C VAL A 118 -10.65 5.49 3.35
N LYS A 119 -12.00 5.53 3.31
CA LYS A 119 -12.75 6.27 2.28
C LYS A 119 -12.44 7.76 2.21
N GLU A 120 -11.98 8.36 3.31
CA GLU A 120 -11.59 9.78 3.36
C GLU A 120 -10.20 10.03 2.74
N ILE A 121 -9.39 8.98 2.65
CA ILE A 121 -8.00 9.02 2.20
C ILE A 121 -7.90 8.64 0.73
N VAL A 122 -8.73 7.68 0.27
CA VAL A 122 -8.63 7.07 -1.06
C VAL A 122 -9.60 7.69 -2.05
N ASN A 123 -9.13 7.81 -3.29
CA ASN A 123 -9.96 8.18 -4.44
C ASN A 123 -9.31 7.65 -5.72
N ASN A 124 -10.01 7.75 -6.85
CA ASN A 124 -9.55 7.23 -8.14
C ASN A 124 -8.26 7.90 -8.70
N ARG A 125 -7.76 8.97 -8.06
CA ARG A 125 -6.52 9.64 -8.46
C ARG A 125 -5.29 9.10 -7.73
N ASN A 126 -5.47 8.50 -6.54
CA ASN A 126 -4.38 7.98 -5.70
C ASN A 126 -4.50 6.50 -5.35
N SER A 127 -5.62 5.86 -5.71
CA SER A 127 -5.93 4.50 -5.30
C SER A 127 -6.75 3.75 -6.35
N PHE A 128 -6.80 2.44 -6.19
CA PHE A 128 -7.67 1.54 -6.93
C PHE A 128 -8.69 0.98 -5.95
N ILE A 129 -9.94 1.39 -6.13
CA ILE A 129 -11.06 0.91 -5.30
C ILE A 129 -11.59 -0.37 -5.91
N MET A 130 -11.78 -1.39 -5.09
CA MET A 130 -12.35 -2.68 -5.47
C MET A 130 -13.61 -2.97 -4.65
N ASN A 131 -14.53 -3.74 -5.23
CA ASN A 131 -15.80 -4.09 -4.60
C ASN A 131 -15.71 -5.41 -3.82
N ASN A 132 -14.87 -6.31 -4.27
CA ASN A 132 -14.68 -7.61 -3.64
C ASN A 132 -13.27 -8.17 -3.91
N TYR A 133 -12.90 -9.21 -3.16
CA TYR A 133 -11.59 -9.86 -3.31
C TYR A 133 -11.31 -10.42 -4.71
N ASN A 134 -12.33 -10.81 -5.46
CA ASN A 134 -12.17 -11.37 -6.80
C ASN A 134 -11.67 -10.35 -7.84
N ASP A 135 -11.74 -9.05 -7.52
CA ASP A 135 -11.23 -7.99 -8.39
C ASP A 135 -9.72 -7.77 -8.25
N LEU A 136 -9.10 -8.36 -7.21
CA LEU A 136 -7.70 -8.07 -6.86
C LEU A 136 -6.74 -8.39 -8.00
N ASP A 137 -6.88 -9.53 -8.66
CA ASP A 137 -6.00 -9.92 -9.77
C ASP A 137 -6.10 -8.94 -10.94
N LYS A 138 -7.32 -8.55 -11.33
CA LYS A 138 -7.57 -7.59 -12.42
C LYS A 138 -6.95 -6.23 -12.12
N ILE A 139 -7.17 -5.72 -10.89
CA ILE A 139 -6.63 -4.43 -10.45
C ILE A 139 -5.10 -4.47 -10.41
N LEU A 140 -4.53 -5.53 -9.89
CA LEU A 140 -3.09 -5.70 -9.77
C LEU A 140 -2.43 -5.72 -11.15
N PHE A 141 -3.01 -6.43 -12.13
CA PHE A 141 -2.52 -6.42 -13.50
C PHE A 141 -2.73 -5.08 -14.20
N ARG A 142 -3.83 -4.37 -13.91
CA ARG A 142 -4.00 -2.99 -14.38
C ARG A 142 -2.88 -2.09 -13.87
N ILE A 143 -2.51 -2.18 -12.59
CA ILE A 143 -1.38 -1.42 -12.03
C ILE A 143 -0.05 -1.81 -12.68
N TYR A 144 0.17 -3.11 -12.85
CA TYR A 144 1.39 -3.62 -13.49
C TYR A 144 1.58 -3.08 -14.91
N ASN A 145 0.50 -2.96 -15.68
CA ASN A 145 0.48 -2.52 -17.06
C ASN A 145 0.20 -1.01 -17.26
N LEU A 146 0.16 -0.21 -16.18
CA LEU A 146 -0.02 1.23 -16.32
C LEU A 146 1.07 1.85 -17.19
N ASP A 147 0.64 2.65 -18.16
CA ASP A 147 1.55 3.50 -18.92
C ASP A 147 2.24 4.55 -18.03
N TYR A 148 3.28 5.15 -18.57
CA TYR A 148 4.09 6.14 -17.86
C TYR A 148 3.28 7.33 -17.35
N ASN A 149 2.42 7.90 -18.19
CA ASN A 149 1.69 9.12 -17.87
C ASN A 149 0.67 8.87 -16.74
N LYS A 150 -0.10 7.79 -16.83
CA LYS A 150 -1.07 7.42 -15.79
C LYS A 150 -0.37 7.07 -14.47
N ARG A 151 0.76 6.38 -14.55
CA ARG A 151 1.56 6.07 -13.35
C ARG A 151 2.10 7.34 -12.70
N THR A 152 2.65 8.26 -13.48
CA THR A 152 3.14 9.57 -13.00
C THR A 152 2.02 10.37 -12.36
N PHE A 153 0.88 10.43 -13.02
CA PHE A 153 -0.30 11.10 -12.49
C PHE A 153 -0.69 10.56 -11.10
N MET A 154 -0.80 9.25 -10.94
CA MET A 154 -1.15 8.64 -9.66
C MET A 154 -0.11 8.90 -8.58
N ILE A 155 1.18 8.77 -8.89
CA ILE A 155 2.28 9.05 -7.96
C ILE A 155 2.20 10.48 -7.44
N ASN A 156 2.05 11.45 -8.34
CA ASN A 156 1.96 12.86 -7.97
C ASN A 156 0.73 13.13 -7.10
N ASN A 157 -0.42 12.52 -7.38
CA ASN A 157 -1.61 12.64 -6.55
C ASN A 157 -1.41 12.03 -5.16
N CYS A 158 -0.77 10.87 -5.04
CA CYS A 158 -0.41 10.28 -3.73
C CYS A 158 0.43 11.26 -2.91
N VAL A 159 1.52 11.77 -3.50
CA VAL A 159 2.44 12.70 -2.81
C VAL A 159 1.72 13.99 -2.42
N ASN A 160 0.96 14.59 -3.32
CA ASN A 160 0.24 15.83 -3.04
C ASN A 160 -0.81 15.64 -1.95
N PHE A 161 -1.52 14.51 -1.95
CA PHE A 161 -2.47 14.19 -0.89
C PHE A 161 -1.78 14.04 0.48
N SER A 162 -0.64 13.35 0.54
CA SER A 162 0.10 13.13 1.78
C SER A 162 0.58 14.42 2.44
N LYS A 163 0.80 15.50 1.68
CA LYS A 163 1.24 16.79 2.21
C LYS A 163 0.25 17.39 3.21
N LYS A 164 -1.05 17.06 3.12
CA LYS A 164 -2.07 17.50 4.09
C LYS A 164 -1.74 17.05 5.51
N PHE A 165 -1.01 15.95 5.65
CA PHE A 165 -0.65 15.31 6.92
C PHE A 165 0.76 15.67 7.40
N TYR A 166 1.42 16.66 6.78
CA TYR A 166 2.69 17.17 7.29
C TYR A 166 2.44 17.95 8.59
N LEU A 167 3.33 17.76 9.55
CA LEU A 167 3.20 18.34 10.90
C LEU A 167 2.85 19.83 10.86
N LYS A 168 3.53 20.59 9.99
CA LYS A 168 3.25 22.02 9.80
C LYS A 168 1.76 22.28 9.47
N ASN A 169 1.21 21.54 8.51
CA ASN A 169 -0.17 21.75 8.05
C ASN A 169 -1.18 21.34 9.14
N ILE A 170 -0.86 20.29 9.91
CA ILE A 170 -1.68 19.86 11.04
C ILE A 170 -1.67 20.92 12.16
N ILE A 171 -0.50 21.45 12.50
CA ILE A 171 -0.35 22.51 13.49
C ILE A 171 -1.12 23.76 13.05
N ASP A 172 -0.96 24.21 11.80
CA ASP A 172 -1.66 25.37 11.25
C ASP A 172 -3.19 25.18 11.30
N TYR A 173 -3.67 23.95 11.04
CA TYR A 173 -5.08 23.61 11.18
C TYR A 173 -5.58 23.73 12.63
N TRP A 174 -4.83 23.22 13.61
CA TRP A 174 -5.18 23.30 15.03
C TRP A 174 -5.17 24.73 15.53
N TYR A 175 -4.16 25.55 15.18
CA TYR A 175 -4.18 26.97 15.51
C TYR A 175 -5.44 27.67 14.99
N LYS A 176 -5.79 27.42 13.76
CA LYS A 176 -6.98 27.97 13.13
C LYS A 176 -8.27 27.52 13.82
N LEU A 177 -8.37 26.21 14.12
CA LEU A 177 -9.56 25.62 14.75
C LEU A 177 -9.78 26.15 16.18
N LEU A 178 -8.72 26.30 16.94
CA LEU A 178 -8.77 26.76 18.33
C LEU A 178 -8.74 28.29 18.43
N SER A 179 -8.76 29.02 17.33
CA SER A 179 -8.62 30.49 17.28
C SER A 179 -7.39 31.01 18.03
N LEU A 180 -6.35 30.17 18.14
CA LEU A 180 -5.10 30.52 18.80
C LEU A 180 -4.23 31.33 17.84
N LYS A 181 -3.62 32.42 18.35
CA LYS A 181 -2.59 33.13 17.59
C LYS A 181 -1.33 32.28 17.53
N LYS A 182 -0.70 32.25 16.36
CA LYS A 182 0.60 31.64 16.19
C LYS A 182 1.64 32.56 16.84
N THR A 183 2.32 32.13 17.89
CA THR A 183 3.47 32.82 18.49
C THR A 183 4.72 32.61 17.65
#